data_d77655b5a6e4db035dd9c3d9df7ba26c
#
_entry.id   d77655b5a6e4db035dd9c3d9df7ba26c
#
_cell.length_a   1.000
_cell.length_b   1.000
_cell.length_c   1.000
_cell.angle_alpha   90.00
_cell.angle_beta   90.00
_cell.angle_gamma   90.00
#
_symmetry.space_group_name_H-M   'P 1'
#
loop_
_entity.id
_entity.type
_entity.pdbx_description
1 polymer ?
#
loop_
_entity_poly.entity_id
_entity_poly.type
_entity_poly.pdbx_seq_one_letter_code
_entity_poly.pdbx_strand_id
1 'polypeptide(L)'
;MRYLIISLFLLINSTFAFADGHLTKDQKAQTIECAGIYYANSMIPQAELELDKIVHSFAAKKFLSSYLIKEGVNEDNLNKELIKVVDVRYGKPYEEKTTNECDSFIFELIPNSKNEIEKLIKSGIY
;
A
#
# COMPACT_ATOMS: atom_id res chain seq x y z
N MET A 1 -15.93 -44.61 7.69
CA MET A 1 -15.16 -44.35 6.46
C MET A 1 -15.71 -43.21 5.60
N ARG A 2 -17.01 -43.05 5.49
CA ARG A 2 -17.61 -41.96 4.68
C ARG A 2 -17.33 -40.55 5.23
N TYR A 3 -17.11 -40.43 6.52
CA TYR A 3 -16.89 -39.12 7.15
C TYR A 3 -15.46 -38.56 6.99
N LEU A 4 -14.49 -39.41 6.75
CA LEU A 4 -13.08 -38.99 6.53
C LEU A 4 -12.87 -38.35 5.16
N ILE A 5 -13.65 -38.73 4.16
CA ILE A 5 -13.56 -38.20 2.80
C ILE A 5 -14.14 -36.80 2.73
N ILE A 6 -15.18 -36.51 3.52
CA ILE A 6 -15.83 -35.19 3.56
C ILE A 6 -14.94 -34.17 4.25
N SER A 7 -14.21 -34.58 5.28
CA SER A 7 -13.27 -33.69 5.97
C SER A 7 -12.06 -33.32 5.12
N LEU A 8 -11.62 -34.24 4.28
CA LEU A 8 -10.50 -33.96 3.36
C LEU A 8 -10.89 -33.00 2.25
N PHE A 9 -12.14 -33.06 1.80
CA PHE A 9 -12.67 -32.19 0.75
C PHE A 9 -12.81 -30.72 1.24
N LEU A 10 -13.18 -30.55 2.50
CA LEU A 10 -13.27 -29.22 3.13
C LEU A 10 -11.89 -28.55 3.31
N LEU A 11 -10.85 -29.32 3.56
CA LEU A 11 -9.48 -28.82 3.68
C LEU A 11 -8.91 -28.35 2.33
N ILE A 12 -9.29 -29.02 1.23
CA ILE A 12 -8.86 -28.64 -0.13
C ILE A 12 -9.52 -27.33 -0.55
N ASN A 13 -10.79 -27.11 -0.21
CA ASN A 13 -11.49 -25.87 -0.52
C ASN A 13 -10.95 -24.65 0.22
N SER A 14 -10.45 -24.81 1.43
CA SER A 14 -9.86 -23.69 2.17
C SER A 14 -8.49 -23.26 1.64
N THR A 15 -7.76 -24.15 0.96
CA THR A 15 -6.47 -23.81 0.33
C THR A 15 -6.63 -22.98 -0.95
N PHE A 16 -7.74 -23.13 -1.68
CA PHE A 16 -8.00 -22.35 -2.89
C PHE A 16 -8.41 -20.90 -2.61
N ALA A 17 -8.94 -20.60 -1.43
CA ALA A 17 -9.36 -19.26 -1.05
C ALA A 17 -8.18 -18.26 -0.93
N PHE A 18 -6.93 -18.74 -0.83
CA PHE A 18 -5.74 -17.92 -0.71
C PHE A 18 -5.00 -17.69 -2.03
N ALA A 19 -5.46 -18.26 -3.16
CA ALA A 19 -4.76 -18.18 -4.43
C ALA A 19 -4.98 -16.86 -5.18
N ASP A 20 -6.06 -16.10 -4.87
CA ASP A 20 -6.50 -14.92 -5.61
C ASP A 20 -6.52 -13.66 -4.74
N GLY A 21 -5.36 -13.01 -4.61
CA GLY A 21 -5.26 -11.74 -3.92
C GLY A 21 -5.36 -11.84 -2.40
N HIS A 22 -4.57 -11.08 -1.67
CA HIS A 22 -4.48 -11.14 -0.22
C HIS A 22 -5.31 -10.07 0.47
N LEU A 23 -5.69 -9.01 -0.25
CA LEU A 23 -6.38 -7.87 0.31
C LEU A 23 -7.89 -7.95 0.12
N THR A 24 -8.64 -7.63 1.17
CA THR A 24 -10.08 -7.38 1.06
C THR A 24 -10.32 -6.07 0.30
N LYS A 25 -11.57 -5.84 -0.10
CA LYS A 25 -11.98 -4.58 -0.74
C LYS A 25 -11.67 -3.37 0.14
N ASP A 26 -11.96 -3.44 1.43
CA ASP A 26 -11.71 -2.36 2.38
C ASP A 26 -10.21 -2.14 2.59
N GLN A 27 -9.42 -3.20 2.67
CA GLN A 27 -7.97 -3.11 2.77
C GLN A 27 -7.35 -2.48 1.53
N LYS A 28 -7.85 -2.82 0.33
CA LYS A 28 -7.42 -2.18 -0.92
C LYS A 28 -7.73 -0.69 -0.90
N ALA A 29 -8.94 -0.31 -0.52
CA ALA A 29 -9.34 1.09 -0.44
C ALA A 29 -8.46 1.89 0.53
N GLN A 30 -8.18 1.35 1.70
CA GLN A 30 -7.32 1.99 2.69
C GLN A 30 -5.87 2.06 2.23
N THR A 31 -5.38 1.04 1.55
CA THR A 31 -4.03 1.03 0.96
C THR A 31 -3.89 2.10 -0.13
N ILE A 32 -4.91 2.26 -0.97
CA ILE A 32 -4.96 3.32 -1.99
C ILE A 32 -4.92 4.70 -1.33
N GLU A 33 -5.68 4.90 -0.27
CA GLU A 33 -5.65 6.16 0.48
C GLU A 33 -4.26 6.46 1.03
N CYS A 34 -3.61 5.48 1.65
CA CYS A 34 -2.24 5.64 2.13
C CYS A 34 -1.26 5.95 1.00
N ALA A 35 -1.37 5.26 -0.14
CA ALA A 35 -0.54 5.56 -1.31
C ALA A 35 -0.74 7.00 -1.79
N GLY A 36 -1.97 7.50 -1.77
CA GLY A 36 -2.29 8.90 -2.10
C GLY A 36 -1.70 9.90 -1.10
N ILE A 37 -1.71 9.57 0.18
CA ILE A 37 -1.08 10.38 1.24
C ILE A 37 0.43 10.44 1.03
N TYR A 38 1.08 9.33 0.77
CA TYR A 38 2.51 9.32 0.44
C TYR A 38 2.81 10.13 -0.82
N TYR A 39 1.97 10.00 -1.84
CA TYR A 39 2.11 10.77 -3.07
C TYR A 39 2.06 12.28 -2.78
N ALA A 40 1.07 12.74 -2.03
CA ALA A 40 0.95 14.14 -1.64
C ALA A 40 2.16 14.62 -0.81
N ASN A 41 2.62 13.80 0.13
CA ASN A 41 3.81 14.12 0.93
C ASN A 41 5.07 14.27 0.06
N SER A 42 5.19 13.46 -0.99
CA SER A 42 6.33 13.52 -1.91
C SER A 42 6.40 14.81 -2.73
N MET A 43 5.29 15.54 -2.80
CA MET A 43 5.20 16.81 -3.52
C MET A 43 5.48 18.03 -2.62
N ILE A 44 5.66 17.83 -1.33
CA ILE A 44 5.98 18.93 -0.40
C ILE A 44 7.41 19.43 -0.68
N PRO A 45 7.62 20.76 -0.80
CA PRO A 45 8.95 21.29 -1.07
C PRO A 45 9.95 20.95 0.04
N GLN A 46 11.21 20.76 -0.34
CA GLN A 46 12.31 20.49 0.61
C GLN A 46 12.51 21.59 1.65
N ALA A 47 12.07 22.82 1.36
CA ALA A 47 12.09 23.91 2.32
C ALA A 47 11.09 23.72 3.48
N GLU A 48 10.10 22.86 3.29
CA GLU A 48 9.00 22.64 4.25
C GLU A 48 9.03 21.28 4.91
N LEU A 49 9.75 20.31 4.35
CA LEU A 49 9.82 18.93 4.84
C LEU A 49 11.22 18.37 4.64
N GLU A 50 11.72 17.64 5.63
CA GLU A 50 13.02 16.98 5.58
C GLU A 50 13.09 16.00 4.39
N LEU A 51 14.24 15.96 3.73
CA LEU A 51 14.45 15.17 2.52
C LEU A 51 14.20 13.68 2.74
N ASP A 52 14.60 13.12 3.86
CA ASP A 52 14.40 11.72 4.20
C ASP A 52 12.91 11.35 4.25
N LYS A 53 12.07 12.24 4.73
CA LYS A 53 10.60 12.06 4.74
C LYS A 53 10.00 12.13 3.34
N ILE A 54 10.49 13.03 2.51
CA ILE A 54 10.08 13.14 1.10
C ILE A 54 10.46 11.86 0.34
N VAL A 55 11.69 11.40 0.50
CA VAL A 55 12.21 10.19 -0.15
C VAL A 55 11.45 8.94 0.31
N HIS A 56 11.19 8.82 1.61
CA HIS A 56 10.36 7.73 2.15
C HIS A 56 8.98 7.71 1.48
N SER A 57 8.37 8.87 1.34
CA SER A 57 7.04 9.00 0.71
C SER A 57 7.05 8.60 -0.77
N PHE A 58 8.06 8.98 -1.53
CA PHE A 58 8.25 8.52 -2.91
C PHE A 58 8.36 6.99 -2.99
N ALA A 59 9.23 6.43 -2.18
CA ALA A 59 9.47 4.99 -2.17
C ALA A 59 8.24 4.20 -1.73
N ALA A 60 7.55 4.66 -0.70
CA ALA A 60 6.31 4.04 -0.22
C ALA A 60 5.20 4.08 -1.27
N LYS A 61 5.01 5.21 -1.92
CA LYS A 61 4.03 5.36 -3.01
C LYS A 61 4.35 4.40 -4.16
N LYS A 62 5.60 4.32 -4.57
CA LYS A 62 6.02 3.42 -5.64
C LYS A 62 5.79 1.96 -5.29
N PHE A 63 6.20 1.55 -4.10
CA PHE A 63 5.98 0.20 -3.61
C PHE A 63 4.51 -0.17 -3.59
N LEU A 64 3.67 0.68 -3.01
CA LEU A 64 2.23 0.42 -2.88
C LEU A 64 1.53 0.39 -4.24
N SER A 65 1.88 1.28 -5.17
CA SER A 65 1.32 1.27 -6.52
C SER A 65 1.60 -0.05 -7.22
N SER A 66 2.84 -0.53 -7.17
CA SER A 66 3.22 -1.81 -7.76
C SER A 66 2.50 -2.98 -7.08
N TYR A 67 2.40 -2.95 -5.76
CA TYR A 67 1.71 -3.97 -4.99
C TYR A 67 0.22 -4.05 -5.32
N LEU A 68 -0.46 -2.89 -5.38
CA LEU A 68 -1.88 -2.82 -5.70
C LEU A 68 -2.18 -3.32 -7.11
N ILE A 69 -1.33 -3.02 -8.10
CA ILE A 69 -1.46 -3.53 -9.45
C ILE A 69 -1.35 -5.06 -9.46
N LYS A 70 -0.40 -5.64 -8.71
CA LYS A 70 -0.28 -7.08 -8.54
C LYS A 70 -1.51 -7.71 -7.88
N GLU A 71 -2.17 -6.96 -7.00
CA GLU A 71 -3.41 -7.40 -6.34
C GLU A 71 -4.65 -7.22 -7.23
N GLY A 72 -4.47 -6.84 -8.49
CA GLY A 72 -5.54 -6.77 -9.47
C GLY A 72 -6.20 -5.41 -9.60
N VAL A 73 -5.65 -4.37 -8.98
CA VAL A 73 -6.16 -3.00 -9.16
C VAL A 73 -5.75 -2.50 -10.54
N ASN A 74 -6.71 -2.01 -11.32
CA ASN A 74 -6.44 -1.43 -12.63
C ASN A 74 -5.60 -0.16 -12.48
N GLU A 75 -4.54 -0.02 -13.27
CA GLU A 75 -3.59 1.09 -13.17
C GLU A 75 -4.25 2.46 -13.39
N ASP A 76 -5.13 2.57 -14.40
CA ASP A 76 -5.81 3.83 -14.69
C ASP A 76 -6.74 4.24 -13.54
N ASN A 77 -7.46 3.29 -12.97
CA ASN A 77 -8.31 3.53 -11.82
C ASN A 77 -7.50 3.89 -10.58
N LEU A 78 -6.37 3.22 -10.36
CA LEU A 78 -5.46 3.54 -9.27
C LEU A 78 -4.97 4.98 -9.38
N ASN A 79 -4.50 5.39 -10.55
CA ASN A 79 -4.02 6.75 -10.77
C ASN A 79 -5.11 7.80 -10.52
N LYS A 80 -6.34 7.54 -10.94
CA LYS A 80 -7.48 8.43 -10.66
C LYS A 80 -7.76 8.57 -9.16
N GLU A 81 -7.73 7.46 -8.44
CA GLU A 81 -7.97 7.47 -6.99
C GLU A 81 -6.83 8.16 -6.23
N LEU A 82 -5.58 7.96 -6.64
CA LEU A 82 -4.43 8.64 -6.05
C LEU A 82 -4.53 10.15 -6.24
N ILE A 83 -4.90 10.61 -7.43
CA ILE A 83 -5.07 12.04 -7.72
C ILE A 83 -6.17 12.66 -6.86
N LYS A 84 -7.27 11.96 -6.60
CA LYS A 84 -8.32 12.46 -5.71
C LYS A 84 -7.78 12.74 -4.30
N VAL A 85 -6.95 11.86 -3.77
CA VAL A 85 -6.34 12.05 -2.46
C VAL A 85 -5.36 13.22 -2.49
N VAL A 86 -4.54 13.30 -3.53
CA VAL A 86 -3.59 14.41 -3.71
C VAL A 86 -4.31 15.75 -3.78
N ASP A 87 -5.41 15.85 -4.53
CA ASP A 87 -6.18 17.08 -4.68
C ASP A 87 -6.72 17.59 -3.32
N VAL A 88 -7.13 16.69 -2.45
CA VAL A 88 -7.60 17.04 -1.11
C VAL A 88 -6.46 17.55 -0.23
N ARG A 89 -5.25 17.02 -0.41
CA ARG A 89 -4.10 17.30 0.45
C ARG A 89 -3.12 18.34 -0.11
N TYR A 90 -3.22 18.65 -1.37
CA TYR A 90 -2.29 19.58 -2.01
C TYR A 90 -2.31 20.96 -1.32
N GLY A 91 -1.13 21.46 -1.00
CA GLY A 91 -0.99 22.74 -0.30
C GLY A 91 -1.18 22.67 1.22
N LYS A 92 -1.55 21.51 1.77
CA LYS A 92 -1.63 21.32 3.22
C LYS A 92 -0.27 20.89 3.77
N PRO A 93 0.04 21.26 5.04
CA PRO A 93 1.29 20.85 5.67
C PRO A 93 1.34 19.33 5.89
N TYR A 94 2.56 18.81 6.02
CA TYR A 94 2.80 17.43 6.39
C TYR A 94 2.17 17.11 7.75
N GLU A 95 1.43 16.02 7.78
CA GLU A 95 0.80 15.51 9.01
C GLU A 95 1.50 14.23 9.46
N GLU A 96 2.33 14.35 10.49
CA GLU A 96 3.10 13.22 11.02
C GLU A 96 2.21 12.10 11.53
N LYS A 97 1.14 12.43 12.25
CA LYS A 97 0.20 11.44 12.77
C LYS A 97 -0.42 10.59 11.68
N THR A 98 -0.94 11.21 10.63
CA THR A 98 -1.56 10.52 9.49
C THR A 98 -0.56 9.64 8.77
N THR A 99 0.65 10.13 8.55
CA THR A 99 1.71 9.35 7.89
C THR A 99 2.13 8.15 8.74
N ASN A 100 2.29 8.32 10.04
CA ASN A 100 2.63 7.22 10.96
C ASN A 100 1.51 6.18 11.03
N GLU A 101 0.25 6.57 10.96
CA GLU A 101 -0.89 5.64 10.87
C GLU A 101 -0.84 4.82 9.59
N CYS A 102 -0.50 5.45 8.46
CA CYS A 102 -0.28 4.73 7.20
C CYS A 102 0.90 3.77 7.28
N ASP A 103 2.04 4.20 7.82
CA ASP A 103 3.20 3.34 8.01
C ASP A 103 2.83 2.10 8.84
N SER A 104 2.16 2.29 9.96
CA SER A 104 1.74 1.19 10.84
C SER A 104 0.78 0.23 10.13
N PHE A 105 -0.20 0.79 9.41
CA PHE A 105 -1.18 0.00 8.66
C PHE A 105 -0.50 -0.84 7.57
N ILE A 106 0.35 -0.24 6.76
CA ILE A 106 1.02 -0.90 5.64
C ILE A 106 2.02 -1.95 6.12
N PHE A 107 2.82 -1.64 7.14
CA PHE A 107 3.83 -2.56 7.64
C PHE A 107 3.22 -3.79 8.30
N GLU A 108 2.05 -3.66 8.89
CA GLU A 108 1.32 -4.80 9.45
C GLU A 108 0.60 -5.61 8.36
N LEU A 109 -0.05 -4.92 7.41
CA LEU A 109 -0.88 -5.56 6.39
C LEU A 109 -0.05 -6.32 5.33
N ILE A 110 1.04 -5.70 4.85
CA ILE A 110 1.84 -6.23 3.75
C ILE A 110 3.16 -6.77 4.30
N PRO A 111 3.34 -8.10 4.32
CA PRO A 111 4.58 -8.70 4.81
C PRO A 111 5.80 -8.15 4.09
N ASN A 112 6.84 -7.85 4.86
CA ASN A 112 8.12 -7.38 4.35
C ASN A 112 8.12 -5.99 3.69
N SER A 113 7.00 -5.26 3.76
CA SER A 113 6.85 -3.96 3.10
C SER A 113 7.87 -2.92 3.57
N LYS A 114 8.16 -2.87 4.87
CA LYS A 114 9.16 -1.96 5.41
C LYS A 114 10.54 -2.18 4.77
N ASN A 115 10.97 -3.43 4.67
CA ASN A 115 12.25 -3.79 4.07
C ASN A 115 12.28 -3.47 2.57
N GLU A 116 11.20 -3.72 1.86
CA GLU A 116 11.10 -3.43 0.43
C GLU A 116 11.15 -1.93 0.15
N ILE A 117 10.49 -1.12 0.97
CA ILE A 117 10.57 0.35 0.87
C ILE A 117 11.99 0.83 1.15
N GLU A 118 12.64 0.31 2.20
CA GLU A 118 14.03 0.64 2.52
C GLU A 118 15.00 0.28 1.38
N LYS A 119 14.78 -0.84 0.71
CA LYS A 119 15.57 -1.22 -0.47
C LYS A 119 15.41 -0.23 -1.62
N LEU A 120 14.18 0.23 -1.88
CA LEU A 120 13.93 1.26 -2.89
C LEU A 120 14.68 2.55 -2.56
N ILE A 121 14.65 2.98 -1.30
CA ILE A 121 15.37 4.18 -0.84
C ILE A 121 16.88 4.02 -1.08
N LYS A 122 17.46 2.90 -0.68
CA LYS A 122 18.89 2.64 -0.84
C LYS A 122 19.33 2.56 -2.29
N SER A 123 18.48 2.03 -3.17
CA SER A 123 18.77 1.92 -4.60
C SER A 123 18.57 3.21 -5.38
N GLY A 124 17.89 4.19 -4.79
CA GLY A 124 17.52 5.44 -5.47
C GLY A 124 16.45 5.27 -6.54
N ILE A 125 15.75 4.13 -6.56
CA ILE A 125 14.67 3.84 -7.51
C ILE A 125 13.32 4.15 -6.83
N TYR A 126 12.89 5.40 -6.93
CA TYR A 126 11.60 5.83 -6.39
C TYR A 126 11.04 7.00 -7.21
#